data_c25bd46ab28141c42e8e9258652b6db1
#
_entry.id   c25bd46ab28141c42e8e9258652b6db1
#
_cell.length_a   1.000
_cell.length_b   1.000
_cell.length_c   1.000
_cell.angle_alpha   90.00
_cell.angle_beta   90.00
_cell.angle_gamma   90.00
#
_symmetry.space_group_name_H-M   'P 1'
#
loop_
_entity.id
_entity.type
_entity.pdbx_description
1 polymer ?
#
loop_
_entity_poly.entity_id
_entity_poly.type
_entity_poly.pdbx_seq_one_letter_code
_entity_poly.pdbx_strand_id
1 'polypeptide(L)'
;MLIANIVNSTEVDNKMERNLVDLIIELKKGCMEDENQIRTLCNISLAEYKGIIGIDIEERITCNVLSKKMGLSPSRGSRIIDNLVRKGYLLRMENPEDRRSFVLSLSSKGAEIKKQIEQERNNCEYRFRKNLSAGEVELIKKGLELIAKAFNQQ
;
A
#
# COMPACT_ATOMS: atom_id res chain seq x y z
N MET A 1 -33.38 55.47 22.71
CA MET A 1 -32.63 55.21 23.94
C MET A 1 -32.47 53.74 24.06
N LEU A 2 -31.33 53.29 23.63
CA LEU A 2 -30.40 52.27 24.13
C LEU A 2 -31.03 50.98 24.67
N ILE A 3 -30.72 49.90 24.02
CA ILE A 3 -29.93 48.77 24.52
C ILE A 3 -29.75 47.85 23.32
N ALA A 4 -28.67 47.92 22.70
CA ALA A 4 -27.46 47.16 22.88
C ALA A 4 -27.61 45.67 22.58
N ASN A 5 -27.11 45.34 21.43
CA ASN A 5 -26.51 44.10 20.96
C ASN A 5 -26.01 43.22 22.10
N ILE A 6 -26.59 42.04 22.20
CA ILE A 6 -25.88 40.87 22.64
C ILE A 6 -25.81 39.96 21.42
N VAL A 7 -24.73 40.11 20.71
CA VAL A 7 -24.27 39.17 19.69
C VAL A 7 -24.11 37.82 20.38
N ASN A 8 -24.94 36.90 20.00
CA ASN A 8 -24.76 35.47 20.28
C ASN A 8 -23.51 34.95 19.59
N SER A 9 -22.42 35.04 20.27
CA SER A 9 -21.20 34.28 19.96
C SER A 9 -21.24 32.96 20.71
N THR A 10 -22.06 32.05 20.24
CA THR A 10 -21.98 30.62 20.61
C THR A 10 -22.42 29.75 19.43
N GLU A 11 -21.88 30.00 18.26
CA GLU A 11 -21.51 28.92 17.37
C GLU A 11 -20.15 28.41 17.87
N VAL A 12 -20.17 27.78 19.01
CA VAL A 12 -19.11 26.84 19.37
C VAL A 12 -19.25 25.73 18.36
N ASP A 13 -18.37 25.81 17.37
CA ASP A 13 -18.02 24.78 16.42
C ASP A 13 -17.87 23.47 17.22
N ASN A 14 -18.94 22.69 17.31
CA ASN A 14 -18.92 21.35 17.88
C ASN A 14 -18.30 20.44 16.83
N LYS A 15 -17.08 20.78 16.45
CA LYS A 15 -16.16 19.93 15.73
C LYS A 15 -15.81 18.86 16.72
N MET A 16 -16.67 17.84 16.77
CA MET A 16 -16.43 16.63 17.54
C MET A 16 -14.99 16.22 17.21
N GLU A 17 -14.11 16.38 18.18
CA GLU A 17 -12.67 16.13 18.04
C GLU A 17 -12.52 14.68 17.58
N ARG A 18 -12.26 14.48 16.26
CA ARG A 18 -12.16 13.14 15.68
C ARG A 18 -11.02 12.43 16.38
N ASN A 19 -11.29 11.26 16.94
CA ASN A 19 -10.27 10.50 17.60
C ASN A 19 -9.26 9.93 16.56
N LEU A 20 -8.08 9.55 17.03
CA LEU A 20 -6.99 9.05 16.20
C LEU A 20 -7.42 7.83 15.38
N VAL A 21 -8.24 6.95 15.95
CA VAL A 21 -8.70 5.71 15.29
C VAL A 21 -9.58 6.03 14.10
N ASP A 22 -10.49 7.01 14.20
CA ASP A 22 -11.36 7.43 13.10
C ASP A 22 -10.54 7.98 11.93
N LEU A 23 -9.51 8.78 12.22
CA LEU A 23 -8.59 9.30 11.21
C LEU A 23 -7.81 8.17 10.50
N ILE A 24 -7.34 7.17 11.25
CA ILE A 24 -6.66 6.00 10.69
C ILE A 24 -7.60 5.19 9.80
N ILE A 25 -8.87 5.00 10.21
CA ILE A 25 -9.87 4.28 9.41
C ILE A 25 -10.16 5.01 8.10
N GLU A 26 -10.32 6.34 8.16
CA GLU A 26 -10.55 7.17 6.98
C GLU A 26 -9.36 7.13 6.01
N LEU A 27 -8.14 7.28 6.53
CA LEU A 27 -6.91 7.14 5.74
C LEU A 27 -6.81 5.77 5.08
N LYS A 28 -7.05 4.70 5.83
CA LYS A 28 -7.06 3.33 5.30
C LYS A 28 -8.05 3.17 4.16
N LYS A 29 -9.27 3.72 4.29
CA LYS A 29 -10.30 3.67 3.24
C LYS A 29 -9.81 4.34 1.96
N GLY A 30 -9.26 5.55 2.04
CA GLY A 30 -8.69 6.25 0.89
C GLY A 30 -7.56 5.47 0.22
N CYS A 31 -6.62 4.93 1.01
CA CYS A 31 -5.54 4.09 0.47
C CYS A 31 -6.05 2.82 -0.24
N MET A 32 -7.12 2.21 0.27
CA MET A 32 -7.73 1.03 -0.37
C MET A 32 -8.43 1.38 -1.68
N GLU A 33 -9.05 2.55 -1.76
CA GLU A 33 -9.68 3.05 -3.00
C GLU A 33 -8.63 3.29 -4.08
N ASP A 34 -7.51 3.94 -3.75
CA ASP A 34 -6.39 4.15 -4.67
C ASP A 34 -5.79 2.81 -5.14
N GLU A 35 -5.57 1.85 -4.23
CA GLU A 35 -5.10 0.50 -4.60
C GLU A 35 -6.07 -0.20 -5.55
N ASN A 36 -7.38 -0.09 -5.31
CA ASN A 36 -8.41 -0.66 -6.19
C ASN A 36 -8.36 -0.04 -7.59
N GLN A 37 -8.18 1.28 -7.70
CA GLN A 37 -8.05 1.96 -8.98
C GLN A 37 -6.81 1.47 -9.74
N ILE A 38 -5.65 1.40 -9.10
CA ILE A 38 -4.42 0.87 -9.71
C ILE A 38 -4.63 -0.56 -10.22
N ARG A 39 -5.23 -1.43 -9.42
CA ARG A 39 -5.50 -2.82 -9.81
C ARG A 39 -6.44 -2.92 -11.01
N THR A 40 -7.44 -2.06 -11.06
CA THR A 40 -8.38 -1.99 -12.19
C THR A 40 -7.68 -1.53 -13.46
N LEU A 41 -6.86 -0.49 -13.39
CA LEU A 41 -6.07 0.00 -14.52
C LEU A 41 -5.10 -1.06 -15.07
N CYS A 42 -4.43 -1.79 -14.17
CA CYS A 42 -3.51 -2.87 -14.54
C CYS A 42 -4.22 -4.19 -14.86
N ASN A 43 -5.54 -4.28 -14.69
CA ASN A 43 -6.34 -5.50 -14.86
C ASN A 43 -5.80 -6.70 -14.06
N ILE A 44 -5.49 -6.47 -12.77
CA ILE A 44 -4.95 -7.47 -11.85
C ILE A 44 -5.79 -7.58 -10.57
N SER A 45 -5.82 -8.78 -10.00
CA SER A 45 -6.42 -9.02 -8.68
C SER A 45 -5.54 -8.50 -7.54
N LEU A 46 -6.11 -8.37 -6.33
CA LEU A 46 -5.35 -8.01 -5.13
C LEU A 46 -4.19 -8.99 -4.86
N ALA A 47 -4.42 -10.27 -5.07
CA ALA A 47 -3.38 -11.27 -4.86
C ALA A 47 -2.21 -11.13 -5.85
N GLU A 48 -2.53 -10.84 -7.12
CA GLU A 48 -1.52 -10.58 -8.15
C GLU A 48 -0.76 -9.29 -7.88
N TYR A 49 -1.47 -8.23 -7.51
CA TYR A 49 -0.86 -6.98 -7.07
C TYR A 49 0.16 -7.21 -5.96
N LYS A 50 -0.26 -7.86 -4.86
CA LYS A 50 0.63 -8.16 -3.73
C LYS A 50 1.83 -9.02 -4.11
N GLY A 51 1.64 -10.00 -4.98
CA GLY A 51 2.73 -10.85 -5.45
C GLY A 51 3.74 -10.10 -6.32
N ILE A 52 3.25 -9.25 -7.24
CA ILE A 52 4.11 -8.47 -8.14
C ILE A 52 4.91 -7.41 -7.36
N ILE A 53 4.26 -6.66 -6.46
CA ILE A 53 4.97 -5.64 -5.67
C ILE A 53 5.92 -6.24 -4.63
N GLY A 54 5.70 -7.49 -4.23
CA GLY A 54 6.52 -8.20 -3.25
C GLY A 54 7.92 -8.60 -3.73
N ILE A 55 8.21 -8.48 -5.03
CA ILE A 55 9.51 -8.83 -5.63
C ILE A 55 10.07 -7.57 -6.32
N ASP A 56 11.32 -7.21 -6.02
CA ASP A 56 11.97 -6.11 -6.70
C ASP A 56 12.49 -6.54 -8.09
N ILE A 57 12.66 -5.55 -8.98
CA ILE A 57 13.22 -5.81 -10.31
C ILE A 57 14.63 -6.39 -10.12
N GLU A 58 14.92 -7.52 -10.76
CA GLU A 58 16.17 -8.29 -10.61
C GLU A 58 16.35 -9.04 -9.28
N GLU A 59 15.44 -8.88 -8.30
CA GLU A 59 15.46 -9.67 -7.07
C GLU A 59 15.10 -11.14 -7.34
N ARG A 60 15.75 -12.05 -6.61
CA ARG A 60 15.38 -13.47 -6.55
C ARG A 60 15.04 -13.83 -5.11
N ILE A 61 13.83 -14.33 -4.89
CA ILE A 61 13.36 -14.69 -3.55
C ILE A 61 12.72 -16.09 -3.56
N THR A 62 12.67 -16.72 -2.41
CA THR A 62 11.99 -18.02 -2.27
C THR A 62 10.47 -17.84 -2.15
N CYS A 63 9.70 -18.91 -2.43
CA CYS A 63 8.25 -18.93 -2.25
C CYS A 63 7.83 -18.55 -0.83
N ASN A 64 8.59 -18.97 0.19
CA ASN A 64 8.30 -18.66 1.58
C ASN A 64 8.47 -17.15 1.88
N VAL A 65 9.53 -16.54 1.36
CA VAL A 65 9.76 -15.08 1.54
C VAL A 65 8.65 -14.29 0.87
N LEU A 66 8.28 -14.64 -0.38
CA LEU A 66 7.18 -13.95 -1.05
C LEU A 66 5.85 -14.12 -0.33
N SER A 67 5.54 -15.33 0.14
CA SER A 67 4.31 -15.59 0.92
C SER A 67 4.24 -14.71 2.16
N LYS A 68 5.34 -14.55 2.90
CA LYS A 68 5.44 -13.64 4.06
C LYS A 68 5.23 -12.17 3.65
N LYS A 69 5.91 -11.71 2.59
CA LYS A 69 5.73 -10.34 2.06
C LYS A 69 4.26 -10.08 1.66
N MET A 70 3.55 -11.08 1.16
CA MET A 70 2.11 -11.01 0.83
C MET A 70 1.18 -11.05 2.05
N GLY A 71 1.70 -11.34 3.25
CA GLY A 71 0.90 -11.54 4.47
C GLY A 71 0.07 -12.85 4.44
N LEU A 72 0.60 -13.90 3.81
CA LEU A 72 -0.10 -15.17 3.61
C LEU A 72 0.61 -16.34 4.29
N SER A 73 -0.18 -17.37 4.65
CA SER A 73 0.39 -18.65 5.05
C SER A 73 1.11 -19.31 3.85
N PRO A 74 2.11 -20.18 4.08
CA PRO A 74 2.87 -20.84 3.00
C PRO A 74 1.96 -21.57 1.99
N SER A 75 0.92 -22.25 2.44
CA SER A 75 -0.01 -22.98 1.57
C SER A 75 -0.88 -22.06 0.70
N ARG A 76 -1.35 -20.93 1.24
CA ARG A 76 -2.08 -19.91 0.46
C ARG A 76 -1.14 -19.19 -0.50
N GLY A 77 0.04 -18.83 -0.02
CA GLY A 77 1.07 -18.17 -0.83
C GLY A 77 1.45 -19.01 -2.04
N SER A 78 1.73 -20.31 -1.84
CA SER A 78 2.08 -21.22 -2.93
C SER A 78 1.03 -21.24 -4.05
N ARG A 79 -0.26 -21.34 -3.71
CA ARG A 79 -1.35 -21.33 -4.72
C ARG A 79 -1.39 -20.05 -5.54
N ILE A 80 -1.17 -18.90 -4.88
CA ILE A 80 -1.16 -17.60 -5.57
C ILE A 80 0.09 -17.47 -6.44
N ILE A 81 1.25 -17.90 -5.94
CA ILE A 81 2.50 -17.93 -6.69
C ILE A 81 2.37 -18.80 -7.93
N ASP A 82 1.77 -20.00 -7.82
CA ASP A 82 1.52 -20.89 -8.96
C ASP A 82 0.64 -20.19 -10.01
N ASN A 83 -0.38 -19.44 -9.58
CA ASN A 83 -1.22 -18.66 -10.48
C ASN A 83 -0.43 -17.52 -11.17
N LEU A 84 0.44 -16.81 -10.43
CA LEU A 84 1.28 -15.75 -10.97
C LEU A 84 2.29 -16.28 -12.01
N VAL A 85 2.88 -17.46 -11.76
CA VAL A 85 3.74 -18.15 -12.71
C VAL A 85 2.93 -18.57 -13.95
N ARG A 86 1.77 -19.19 -13.77
CA ARG A 86 0.89 -19.61 -14.87
C ARG A 86 0.43 -18.45 -15.75
N LYS A 87 0.17 -17.28 -15.16
CA LYS A 87 -0.20 -16.05 -15.89
C LYS A 87 1.00 -15.34 -16.51
N GLY A 88 2.21 -15.83 -16.24
CA GLY A 88 3.46 -15.32 -16.80
C GLY A 88 3.95 -14.04 -16.16
N TYR A 89 3.53 -13.71 -14.93
CA TYR A 89 4.05 -12.57 -14.17
C TYR A 89 5.34 -12.90 -13.44
N LEU A 90 5.48 -14.16 -13.00
CA LEU A 90 6.67 -14.66 -12.31
C LEU A 90 7.33 -15.77 -13.11
N LEU A 91 8.65 -15.86 -12.96
CA LEU A 91 9.47 -16.99 -13.36
C LEU A 91 9.82 -17.80 -12.11
N ARG A 92 9.81 -19.14 -12.25
CA ARG A 92 10.24 -20.07 -11.23
C ARG A 92 11.48 -20.80 -11.76
N MET A 93 12.54 -20.77 -11.00
CA MET A 93 13.81 -21.40 -11.34
C MET A 93 14.27 -22.29 -10.17
N GLU A 94 15.05 -23.33 -10.44
CA GLU A 94 15.71 -24.09 -9.39
C GLU A 94 16.65 -23.17 -8.60
N ASN A 95 16.66 -23.35 -7.27
CA ASN A 95 17.59 -22.62 -6.42
C ASN A 95 18.99 -23.22 -6.59
N PRO A 96 19.99 -22.44 -7.02
CA PRO A 96 21.35 -22.92 -7.18
C PRO A 96 21.98 -23.46 -5.88
N GLU A 97 21.55 -22.92 -4.74
CA GLU A 97 22.08 -23.28 -3.42
C GLU A 97 21.34 -24.47 -2.78
N ASP A 98 20.09 -24.72 -3.20
CA ASP A 98 19.28 -25.82 -2.68
C ASP A 98 18.33 -26.34 -3.76
N ARG A 99 18.67 -27.46 -4.39
CA ARG A 99 17.87 -28.08 -5.45
C ARG A 99 16.48 -28.57 -5.02
N ARG A 100 16.17 -28.53 -3.72
CA ARG A 100 14.84 -28.86 -3.18
C ARG A 100 13.92 -27.63 -3.08
N SER A 101 14.45 -26.46 -3.36
CA SER A 101 13.72 -25.22 -3.31
C SER A 101 13.74 -24.50 -4.65
N PHE A 102 12.78 -23.59 -4.84
CA PHE A 102 12.69 -22.74 -6.03
C PHE A 102 12.85 -21.28 -5.65
N VAL A 103 13.50 -20.54 -6.53
CA VAL A 103 13.55 -19.09 -6.49
C VAL A 103 12.61 -18.51 -7.54
N LEU A 104 12.05 -17.36 -7.20
CA LEU A 104 11.11 -16.59 -7.99
C LEU A 104 11.76 -15.27 -8.39
N SER A 105 11.49 -14.83 -9.60
CA SER A 105 11.80 -13.50 -10.09
C SER A 105 10.63 -12.96 -10.92
N LEU A 106 10.61 -11.67 -11.17
CA LEU A 106 9.66 -11.10 -12.13
C LEU A 106 10.04 -11.54 -13.55
N SER A 107 9.04 -11.89 -14.34
CA SER A 107 9.20 -11.99 -15.79
C SER A 107 9.24 -10.58 -16.41
N SER A 108 9.55 -10.47 -17.71
CA SER A 108 9.42 -9.20 -18.44
C SER A 108 8.02 -8.61 -18.31
N LYS A 109 6.98 -9.44 -18.44
CA LYS A 109 5.58 -9.04 -18.24
C LYS A 109 5.30 -8.57 -16.82
N GLY A 110 5.82 -9.29 -15.81
CA GLY A 110 5.68 -8.91 -14.41
C GLY A 110 6.38 -7.60 -14.08
N ALA A 111 7.59 -7.41 -14.62
CA ALA A 111 8.35 -6.17 -14.45
C ALA A 111 7.64 -4.96 -15.11
N GLU A 112 7.01 -5.17 -16.27
CA GLU A 112 6.22 -4.12 -16.93
C GLU A 112 5.00 -3.70 -16.10
N ILE A 113 4.24 -4.67 -15.59
CA ILE A 113 3.10 -4.39 -14.69
C ILE A 113 3.59 -3.72 -13.40
N LYS A 114 4.71 -4.15 -12.82
CA LYS A 114 5.30 -3.48 -11.64
C LYS A 114 5.60 -2.01 -11.93
N LYS A 115 6.21 -1.69 -13.06
CA LYS A 115 6.48 -0.31 -13.47
C LYS A 115 5.19 0.52 -13.61
N GLN A 116 4.13 -0.06 -14.19
CA GLN A 116 2.83 0.61 -14.28
C GLN A 116 2.25 0.89 -12.87
N ILE A 117 2.30 -0.09 -11.96
CA ILE A 117 1.87 0.09 -10.57
C ILE A 117 2.66 1.21 -9.89
N GLU A 118 3.99 1.23 -10.04
CA GLU A 118 4.85 2.25 -9.45
C GLU A 118 4.56 3.64 -10.01
N GLN A 119 4.31 3.74 -11.31
CA GLN A 119 3.91 4.99 -11.96
C GLN A 119 2.59 5.53 -11.38
N GLU A 120 1.57 4.68 -11.25
CA GLU A 120 0.29 5.09 -10.67
C GLU A 120 0.42 5.47 -9.17
N ARG A 121 1.24 4.77 -8.42
CA ARG A 121 1.56 5.15 -7.03
C ARG A 121 2.25 6.52 -6.96
N ASN A 122 3.18 6.80 -7.86
CA ASN A 122 3.82 8.11 -7.94
C ASN A 122 2.83 9.20 -8.33
N ASN A 123 1.87 8.91 -9.21
CA ASN A 123 0.78 9.82 -9.54
C ASN A 123 -0.11 10.12 -8.31
N CYS A 124 -0.42 9.11 -7.48
CA CYS A 124 -1.12 9.29 -6.22
C CYS A 124 -0.32 10.19 -5.26
N GLU A 125 0.97 9.90 -5.07
CA GLU A 125 1.84 10.74 -4.22
C GLU A 125 1.87 12.19 -4.71
N TYR A 126 2.00 12.42 -6.01
CA TYR A 126 1.96 13.75 -6.60
C TYR A 126 0.66 14.50 -6.28
N ARG A 127 -0.50 13.82 -6.40
CA ARG A 127 -1.81 14.41 -6.07
C ARG A 127 -1.89 14.84 -4.60
N PHE A 128 -1.37 14.02 -3.68
CA PHE A 128 -1.28 14.38 -2.25
C PHE A 128 -0.39 15.60 -2.04
N ARG A 129 0.81 15.58 -2.62
CA ARG A 129 1.80 16.65 -2.42
C ARG A 129 1.41 17.98 -3.03
N LYS A 130 0.62 17.97 -4.10
CA LYS A 130 0.19 19.19 -4.82
C LYS A 130 -0.45 20.25 -3.91
N ASN A 131 -1.17 19.82 -2.88
CA ASN A 131 -1.93 20.69 -1.99
C ASN A 131 -1.28 20.86 -0.61
N LEU A 132 -0.02 20.41 -0.44
CA LEU A 132 0.69 20.42 0.83
C LEU A 132 2.01 21.17 0.69
N SER A 133 2.37 21.95 1.69
CA SER A 133 3.70 22.52 1.83
C SER A 133 4.73 21.44 2.18
N ALA A 134 6.01 21.72 1.95
CA ALA A 134 7.09 20.79 2.31
C ALA A 134 7.09 20.45 3.81
N GLY A 135 6.77 21.41 4.67
CA GLY A 135 6.68 21.21 6.12
C GLY A 135 5.53 20.28 6.51
N GLU A 136 4.36 20.40 5.88
CA GLU A 136 3.21 19.51 6.10
C GLU A 136 3.51 18.08 5.64
N VAL A 137 4.16 17.91 4.49
CA VAL A 137 4.61 16.58 4.01
C VAL A 137 5.51 15.91 5.02
N GLU A 138 6.49 16.64 5.58
CA GLU A 138 7.42 16.11 6.57
C GLU A 138 6.71 15.76 7.90
N LEU A 139 5.78 16.59 8.33
CA LEU A 139 4.96 16.34 9.53
C LEU A 139 4.10 15.08 9.35
N ILE A 140 3.44 14.92 8.21
CA ILE A 140 2.63 13.74 7.87
C ILE A 140 3.51 12.48 7.88
N LYS A 141 4.70 12.51 7.23
CA LYS A 141 5.62 11.36 7.22
C LYS A 141 5.97 10.93 8.64
N LYS A 142 6.40 11.86 9.49
CA LYS A 142 6.73 11.58 10.90
C LYS A 142 5.53 10.99 11.67
N GLY A 143 4.32 11.54 11.47
CA GLY A 143 3.11 11.02 12.08
C GLY A 143 2.81 9.58 11.65
N LEU A 144 2.90 9.27 10.37
CA LEU A 144 2.68 7.92 9.83
C LEU A 144 3.74 6.92 10.34
N GLU A 145 5.00 7.34 10.46
CA GLU A 145 6.07 6.50 11.04
C GLU A 145 5.82 6.19 12.52
N LEU A 146 5.34 7.16 13.30
CA LEU A 146 4.99 6.94 14.70
C LEU A 146 3.82 5.97 14.83
N ILE A 147 2.79 6.10 14.00
CA ILE A 147 1.65 5.18 13.96
C ILE A 147 2.13 3.77 13.61
N ALA A 148 2.96 3.62 12.57
CA ALA A 148 3.50 2.33 12.16
C ALA A 148 4.32 1.66 13.28
N LYS A 149 5.14 2.43 14.02
CA LYS A 149 5.88 1.93 15.18
C LYS A 149 4.95 1.45 16.28
N ALA A 150 3.87 2.19 16.60
CA ALA A 150 2.91 1.81 17.62
C ALA A 150 2.21 0.47 17.32
N PHE A 151 1.91 0.18 16.05
CA PHE A 151 1.34 -1.10 15.65
C PHE A 151 2.33 -2.26 15.69
N ASN A 152 3.62 -2.02 15.47
CA ASN A 152 4.65 -3.08 15.47
C ASN A 152 5.19 -3.44 16.85
N GLN A 153 4.78 -2.73 17.92
CA GLN A 153 5.17 -2.99 19.30
C GLN A 153 4.18 -3.91 20.05
N GLN A 154 3.15 -4.42 19.39
CA GLN A 154 2.20 -5.41 19.90
C GLN A 154 2.58 -6.82 19.43
#